data_62183463a9d86a45a192b97a02950203
#
_entry.id   62183463a9d86a45a192b97a02950203
#
_cell.length_a   1.000
_cell.length_b   1.000
_cell.length_c   1.000
_cell.angle_alpha   90.00
_cell.angle_beta   90.00
_cell.angle_gamma   90.00
#
_symmetry.space_group_name_H-M   'P 1'
#
loop_
_entity.id
_entity.type
_entity.pdbx_description
1 polymer ?
#
loop_
_entity_poly.entity_id
_entity_poly.type
_entity_poly.pdbx_seq_one_letter_code
_entity_poly.pdbx_strand_id
1 'polypeptide(L)'
;MVKEGKIKEGRWKIVLASNSPRRKELLAGLDFDFQVRIIDGIDESYPADLPTRQIAEYISQKKAAAYRETMAADELVITADTIVVLGDEVMGKPHDEADACRMLRALSGQTHHVITGVTLTTLERQQSFSVLTDVTFKTLSDDEIHYYVTHYRPFDKAGSYGIQEWIGYIGVTALHGSYFNVMGLPVQRIYEALRTF
;
A
#
# COMPACT_ATOMS: atom_id res chain seq x y z
N MET A 1 -19.19 2.26 -31.94
CA MET A 1 -19.18 2.60 -30.51
C MET A 1 -17.73 2.67 -30.09
N VAL A 2 -17.19 3.87 -29.92
CA VAL A 2 -15.79 4.13 -29.61
C VAL A 2 -15.55 3.67 -28.18
N LYS A 3 -14.59 2.79 -27.93
CA LYS A 3 -14.07 2.47 -26.60
C LYS A 3 -13.25 3.68 -26.11
N GLU A 4 -13.92 4.75 -25.73
CA GLU A 4 -13.31 5.84 -24.97
C GLU A 4 -13.11 5.35 -23.54
N GLY A 5 -11.89 5.12 -23.13
CA GLY A 5 -11.54 4.74 -21.74
C GLY A 5 -10.22 4.03 -21.56
N LYS A 6 -9.59 3.56 -22.64
CA LYS A 6 -8.24 3.04 -22.53
C LYS A 6 -7.25 4.21 -22.42
N ILE A 7 -6.46 4.24 -21.34
CA ILE A 7 -5.22 5.00 -21.29
C ILE A 7 -4.51 4.74 -22.62
N LYS A 8 -3.89 5.76 -23.21
CA LYS A 8 -3.20 5.64 -24.50
C LYS A 8 -2.34 4.37 -24.49
N GLU A 9 -2.91 3.28 -25.03
CA GLU A 9 -2.21 2.02 -25.17
C GLU A 9 -0.92 2.28 -25.93
N GLY A 10 0.21 1.93 -25.32
CA GLY A 10 1.50 1.90 -25.99
C GLY A 10 2.48 3.04 -25.71
N ARG A 11 2.19 4.00 -24.81
CA ARG A 11 3.20 5.02 -24.49
C ARG A 11 4.30 4.50 -23.56
N TRP A 12 3.95 3.69 -22.55
CA TRP A 12 4.88 3.22 -21.53
C TRP A 12 4.73 1.72 -21.28
N LYS A 13 5.84 1.05 -21.06
CA LYS A 13 5.90 -0.28 -20.46
C LYS A 13 5.77 -0.10 -18.95
N ILE A 14 4.64 -0.49 -18.38
CA ILE A 14 4.40 -0.35 -16.95
C ILE A 14 5.18 -1.41 -16.17
N VAL A 15 5.92 -0.99 -15.17
CA VAL A 15 6.68 -1.83 -14.25
C VAL A 15 6.15 -1.62 -12.84
N LEU A 16 5.61 -2.66 -12.22
CA LEU A 16 5.25 -2.66 -10.81
C LEU A 16 6.47 -3.06 -9.97
N ALA A 17 6.98 -2.12 -9.20
CA ALA A 17 8.11 -2.30 -8.28
C ALA A 17 7.64 -2.82 -6.92
N SER A 18 7.01 -4.00 -6.88
CA SER A 18 6.48 -4.56 -5.64
C SER A 18 6.39 -6.07 -5.67
N ASN A 19 6.84 -6.71 -4.58
CA ASN A 19 6.65 -8.15 -4.39
C ASN A 19 5.29 -8.51 -3.76
N SER A 20 4.48 -7.53 -3.37
CA SER A 20 3.17 -7.74 -2.75
C SER A 20 2.19 -8.41 -3.72
N PRO A 21 1.66 -9.61 -3.41
CA PRO A 21 0.64 -10.26 -4.23
C PRO A 21 -0.62 -9.39 -4.37
N ARG A 22 -1.00 -8.70 -3.30
CA ARG A 22 -2.16 -7.80 -3.26
C ARG A 22 -2.02 -6.64 -4.25
N ARG A 23 -0.84 -6.01 -4.30
CA ARG A 23 -0.58 -4.91 -5.27
C ARG A 23 -0.60 -5.39 -6.71
N LYS A 24 -0.10 -6.61 -6.97
CA LYS A 24 -0.17 -7.23 -8.30
C LYS A 24 -1.61 -7.45 -8.73
N GLU A 25 -2.42 -8.04 -7.86
CA GLU A 25 -3.85 -8.27 -8.09
C GLU A 25 -4.60 -6.96 -8.35
N LEU A 26 -4.37 -5.95 -7.51
CA LEU A 26 -5.02 -4.65 -7.63
C LEU A 26 -4.65 -3.93 -8.93
N LEU A 27 -3.38 -3.95 -9.33
CA LEU A 27 -2.96 -3.32 -10.58
C LEU A 27 -3.51 -4.07 -11.80
N ALA A 28 -3.54 -5.40 -11.75
CA ALA A 28 -4.15 -6.23 -12.80
C ALA A 28 -5.65 -5.93 -12.99
N GLY A 29 -6.35 -5.56 -11.92
CA GLY A 29 -7.76 -5.15 -11.99
C GLY A 29 -8.02 -3.86 -12.77
N LEU A 30 -6.98 -3.13 -13.16
CA LEU A 30 -7.09 -1.97 -14.06
C LEU A 30 -6.99 -2.35 -15.56
N ASP A 31 -6.88 -3.65 -15.88
CA ASP A 31 -6.71 -4.17 -17.25
C ASP A 31 -5.47 -3.61 -17.99
N PHE A 32 -4.41 -3.29 -17.25
CA PHE A 32 -3.12 -2.91 -17.83
C PHE A 32 -2.19 -4.10 -17.95
N ASP A 33 -1.46 -4.14 -19.07
CA ASP A 33 -0.28 -4.98 -19.17
C ASP A 33 0.85 -4.35 -18.34
N PHE A 34 1.43 -5.11 -17.45
CA PHE A 34 2.57 -4.68 -16.64
C PHE A 34 3.54 -5.82 -16.34
N GLN A 35 4.77 -5.46 -16.07
CA GLN A 35 5.80 -6.38 -15.58
C GLN A 35 6.05 -6.14 -14.09
N VAL A 36 6.49 -7.18 -13.38
CA VAL A 36 6.95 -7.04 -12.00
C VAL A 36 8.47 -7.10 -12.01
N ARG A 37 9.09 -6.09 -11.40
CA ARG A 37 10.54 -6.07 -11.18
C ARG A 37 10.82 -5.73 -9.72
N ILE A 38 11.71 -6.50 -9.10
CA ILE A 38 12.09 -6.33 -7.70
C ILE A 38 13.57 -5.97 -7.65
N ILE A 39 13.88 -4.96 -6.85
CA ILE A 39 15.24 -4.62 -6.42
C ILE A 39 15.26 -4.86 -4.91
N ASP A 40 16.10 -5.78 -4.46
CA ASP A 40 16.24 -6.12 -3.06
C ASP A 40 17.15 -5.11 -2.34
N GLY A 41 16.98 -5.01 -1.01
CA GLY A 41 17.87 -4.22 -0.16
C GLY A 41 17.68 -2.70 -0.26
N ILE A 42 16.57 -2.22 -0.82
CA ILE A 42 16.25 -0.78 -0.77
C ILE A 42 16.01 -0.38 0.69
N ASP A 43 16.74 0.64 1.16
CA ASP A 43 16.55 1.21 2.49
C ASP A 43 15.18 1.91 2.58
N GLU A 44 14.30 1.42 3.44
CA GLU A 44 12.97 1.97 3.73
C GLU A 44 12.96 2.88 4.97
N SER A 45 14.11 3.24 5.51
CA SER A 45 14.21 4.19 6.62
C SER A 45 13.77 5.59 6.20
N TYR A 46 13.27 6.36 7.16
CA TYR A 46 12.84 7.74 6.99
C TYR A 46 13.32 8.61 8.17
N PRO A 47 13.44 9.95 7.99
CA PRO A 47 13.82 10.87 9.07
C PRO A 47 12.83 10.81 10.24
N ALA A 48 13.34 10.83 11.48
CA ALA A 48 12.50 10.73 12.67
C ALA A 48 11.54 11.91 12.87
N ASP A 49 11.87 13.05 12.28
CA ASP A 49 11.07 14.29 12.31
C ASP A 49 10.12 14.44 11.10
N LEU A 50 10.09 13.43 10.21
CA LEU A 50 9.19 13.45 9.06
C LEU A 50 7.74 13.34 9.51
N PRO A 51 6.85 14.27 9.09
CA PRO A 51 5.43 14.18 9.41
C PRO A 51 4.84 12.82 8.98
N THR A 52 4.10 12.17 9.86
CA THR A 52 3.57 10.82 9.66
C THR A 52 2.84 10.65 8.33
N ARG A 53 2.09 11.67 7.91
CA ARG A 53 1.35 11.66 6.63
C ARG A 53 2.25 11.62 5.38
N GLN A 54 3.53 11.96 5.51
CA GLN A 54 4.48 12.00 4.41
C GLN A 54 5.35 10.73 4.33
N ILE A 55 5.36 9.88 5.35
CA ILE A 55 6.26 8.73 5.46
C ILE A 55 6.07 7.77 4.29
N ALA A 56 4.84 7.33 4.02
CA ALA A 56 4.55 6.38 2.94
C ALA A 56 4.94 6.92 1.56
N GLU A 57 4.70 8.21 1.31
CA GLU A 57 5.11 8.87 0.06
C GLU A 57 6.62 8.96 -0.05
N TYR A 58 7.29 9.38 1.03
CA TYR A 58 8.75 9.45 1.09
C TYR A 58 9.42 8.09 0.80
N ILE A 59 8.93 7.01 1.42
CA ILE A 59 9.45 5.66 1.18
C ILE A 59 9.20 5.24 -0.28
N SER A 60 8.03 5.56 -0.84
CA SER A 60 7.74 5.27 -2.25
C SER A 60 8.69 6.00 -3.20
N GLN A 61 9.09 7.24 -2.87
CA GLN A 61 10.07 8.01 -3.64
C GLN A 61 11.48 7.43 -3.54
N LYS A 62 11.90 6.99 -2.33
CA LYS A 62 13.19 6.28 -2.16
C LYS A 62 13.25 5.02 -3.02
N LYS A 63 12.17 4.23 -3.01
CA LYS A 63 12.05 3.06 -3.90
C LYS A 63 12.18 3.46 -5.36
N ALA A 64 11.47 4.49 -5.80
CA ALA A 64 11.52 4.98 -7.18
C ALA A 64 12.93 5.40 -7.61
N ALA A 65 13.68 6.06 -6.74
CA ALA A 65 15.06 6.47 -7.01
C ALA A 65 15.97 5.27 -7.35
N ALA A 66 15.84 4.15 -6.63
CA ALA A 66 16.62 2.94 -6.90
C ALA A 66 16.31 2.33 -8.29
N TYR A 67 15.06 2.42 -8.74
CA TYR A 67 14.67 1.92 -10.06
C TYR A 67 15.13 2.84 -11.19
N ARG A 68 15.26 4.13 -10.94
CA ARG A 68 15.65 5.12 -11.96
C ARG A 68 17.02 4.85 -12.56
N GLU A 69 17.92 4.22 -11.82
CA GLU A 69 19.27 3.87 -12.29
C GLU A 69 19.26 2.75 -13.35
N THR A 70 18.23 1.93 -13.38
CA THR A 70 18.18 0.74 -14.23
C THR A 70 17.00 0.69 -15.19
N MET A 71 16.14 1.70 -15.19
CA MET A 71 14.95 1.73 -16.04
C MET A 71 15.28 2.10 -17.49
N ALA A 72 14.53 1.52 -18.43
CA ALA A 72 14.59 1.89 -19.83
C ALA A 72 13.80 3.17 -20.12
N ALA A 73 14.10 3.83 -21.27
CA ALA A 73 13.49 5.09 -21.64
C ALA A 73 11.97 5.02 -21.90
N ASP A 74 11.47 3.82 -22.24
CA ASP A 74 10.05 3.54 -22.50
C ASP A 74 9.32 2.93 -21.30
N GLU A 75 9.95 2.91 -20.11
CA GLU A 75 9.34 2.38 -18.89
C GLU A 75 8.70 3.46 -18.03
N LEU A 76 7.58 3.09 -17.40
CA LEU A 76 6.96 3.80 -16.28
C LEU A 76 6.93 2.87 -15.08
N VAL A 77 7.71 3.21 -14.05
CA VAL A 77 7.81 2.42 -12.81
C VAL A 77 6.81 2.95 -11.78
N ILE A 78 6.05 2.04 -11.20
CA ILE A 78 5.11 2.31 -10.09
C ILE A 78 5.70 1.71 -8.82
N THR A 79 6.05 2.57 -7.87
CA THR A 79 6.44 2.18 -6.52
C THR A 79 5.36 2.58 -5.53
N ALA A 80 5.22 1.83 -4.44
CA ALA A 80 4.27 2.14 -3.38
C ALA A 80 4.79 1.68 -2.02
N ASP A 81 4.35 2.39 -0.99
CA ASP A 81 4.51 1.98 0.40
C ASP A 81 3.22 2.22 1.18
N THR A 82 3.00 1.43 2.25
CA THR A 82 1.77 1.50 3.04
C THR A 82 2.12 1.42 4.52
N ILE A 83 1.62 2.37 5.29
CA ILE A 83 1.75 2.41 6.75
C ILE A 83 0.37 2.43 7.40
N VAL A 84 0.30 1.90 8.60
CA VAL A 84 -0.85 2.01 9.51
C VAL A 84 -0.46 2.95 10.65
N VAL A 85 -1.36 3.86 11.01
CA VAL A 85 -1.10 4.90 12.02
C VAL A 85 -2.24 4.93 13.02
N LEU A 86 -1.92 4.78 14.30
CA LEU A 86 -2.87 4.96 15.41
C LEU A 86 -2.39 6.11 16.30
N GLY A 87 -3.14 7.22 16.32
CA GLY A 87 -2.65 8.47 16.94
C GLY A 87 -1.35 8.92 16.25
N ASP A 88 -0.24 8.93 17.01
CA ASP A 88 1.10 9.28 16.52
C ASP A 88 1.98 8.04 16.25
N GLU A 89 1.51 6.84 16.60
CA GLU A 89 2.25 5.59 16.43
C GLU A 89 2.15 5.06 14.99
N VAL A 90 3.29 4.91 14.33
CA VAL A 90 3.39 4.23 13.03
C VAL A 90 3.58 2.73 13.27
N MET A 91 2.61 1.94 12.86
CA MET A 91 2.64 0.49 12.96
C MET A 91 3.16 -0.11 11.66
N GLY A 92 4.40 -0.56 11.65
CA GLY A 92 5.00 -1.33 10.56
C GLY A 92 4.50 -2.79 10.53
N LYS A 93 5.29 -3.64 9.90
CA LYS A 93 5.08 -5.09 9.97
C LYS A 93 5.46 -5.60 11.36
N PRO A 94 4.71 -6.55 11.94
CA PRO A 94 5.05 -7.12 13.23
C PRO A 94 6.33 -7.96 13.15
N HIS A 95 7.09 -7.96 14.23
CA HIS A 95 8.34 -8.72 14.33
C HIS A 95 8.07 -10.20 14.58
N ASP A 96 7.02 -10.49 15.34
CA ASP A 96 6.63 -11.84 15.74
C ASP A 96 5.13 -11.90 16.06
N GLU A 97 4.66 -13.06 16.55
CA GLU A 97 3.27 -13.31 16.93
C GLU A 97 2.81 -12.44 18.11
N ALA A 98 3.70 -12.22 19.08
CA ALA A 98 3.38 -11.39 20.24
C ALA A 98 3.17 -9.92 19.83
N ASP A 99 4.03 -9.42 18.95
CA ASP A 99 3.92 -8.07 18.42
C ASP A 99 2.68 -7.92 17.52
N ALA A 100 2.35 -8.94 16.71
CA ALA A 100 1.12 -8.96 15.93
C ALA A 100 -0.12 -8.85 16.82
N CYS A 101 -0.18 -9.64 17.89
CA CYS A 101 -1.27 -9.57 18.87
C CYS A 101 -1.33 -8.20 19.57
N ARG A 102 -0.17 -7.62 19.93
CA ARG A 102 -0.09 -6.28 20.53
C ARG A 102 -0.69 -5.23 19.60
N MET A 103 -0.30 -5.24 18.31
CA MET A 103 -0.81 -4.29 17.32
C MET A 103 -2.33 -4.40 17.18
N LEU A 104 -2.88 -5.61 17.05
CA LEU A 104 -4.32 -5.81 16.92
C LEU A 104 -5.10 -5.40 18.18
N ARG A 105 -4.53 -5.63 19.38
CA ARG A 105 -5.13 -5.11 20.63
C ARG A 105 -5.16 -3.59 20.65
N ALA A 106 -4.11 -2.92 20.19
CA ALA A 106 -4.07 -1.47 20.11
C ALA A 106 -5.12 -0.92 19.13
N LEU A 107 -5.33 -1.60 17.99
CA LEU A 107 -6.32 -1.21 16.98
C LEU A 107 -7.77 -1.55 17.38
N SER A 108 -7.95 -2.46 18.34
CA SER A 108 -9.27 -2.93 18.80
C SER A 108 -10.11 -1.79 19.36
N GLY A 109 -11.33 -1.62 18.84
CA GLY A 109 -12.25 -0.55 19.24
C GLY A 109 -11.83 0.87 18.82
N GLN A 110 -10.81 1.01 17.96
CA GLN A 110 -10.26 2.30 17.56
C GLN A 110 -10.49 2.58 16.07
N THR A 111 -10.41 3.87 15.71
CA THR A 111 -10.24 4.32 14.33
C THR A 111 -8.77 4.63 14.11
N HIS A 112 -8.20 4.05 13.08
CA HIS A 112 -6.82 4.25 12.67
C HIS A 112 -6.73 4.67 11.21
N HIS A 113 -5.58 5.20 10.81
CA HIS A 113 -5.33 5.64 9.45
C HIS A 113 -4.49 4.62 8.70
N VAL A 114 -4.86 4.33 7.45
CA VAL A 114 -4.02 3.61 6.50
C VAL A 114 -3.62 4.57 5.40
N ILE A 115 -2.31 4.80 5.25
CA ILE A 115 -1.76 5.74 4.31
C ILE A 115 -0.90 4.97 3.32
N THR A 116 -1.25 5.05 2.04
CA THR A 116 -0.42 4.50 0.96
C THR A 116 0.14 5.64 0.12
N GLY A 117 1.46 5.72 0.06
CA GLY A 117 2.20 6.58 -0.85
C GLY A 117 2.48 5.83 -2.15
N VAL A 118 2.38 6.55 -3.25
CA VAL A 118 2.65 6.04 -4.60
C VAL A 118 3.52 7.01 -5.35
N THR A 119 4.50 6.48 -6.09
CA THR A 119 5.32 7.26 -7.00
C THR A 119 5.31 6.63 -8.39
N LEU A 120 4.96 7.43 -9.39
CA LEU A 120 5.06 7.12 -10.81
C LEU A 120 6.32 7.77 -11.36
N THR A 121 7.21 7.02 -12.00
CA THR A 121 8.52 7.51 -12.43
C THR A 121 8.83 7.05 -13.84
N THR A 122 9.24 8.01 -14.68
CA THR A 122 9.97 7.79 -15.94
C THR A 122 11.36 8.45 -15.83
N LEU A 123 12.20 8.34 -16.83
CA LEU A 123 13.48 9.06 -16.84
C LEU A 123 13.31 10.58 -16.80
N GLU A 124 12.23 11.11 -17.38
CA GLU A 124 12.01 12.54 -17.54
C GLU A 124 11.11 13.15 -16.46
N ARG A 125 10.19 12.33 -15.89
CA ARG A 125 9.12 12.83 -15.01
C ARG A 125 8.91 11.91 -13.81
N GLN A 126 8.59 12.53 -12.68
CA GLN A 126 8.13 11.84 -11.48
C GLN A 126 6.90 12.54 -10.90
N GLN A 127 5.94 11.76 -10.46
CA GLN A 127 4.75 12.23 -9.75
C GLN A 127 4.51 11.34 -8.54
N SER A 128 4.41 11.96 -7.36
CA SER A 128 4.11 11.26 -6.12
C SER A 128 2.83 11.79 -5.50
N PHE A 129 2.14 10.93 -4.78
CA PHE A 129 0.96 11.28 -4.00
C PHE A 129 0.72 10.24 -2.91
N SER A 130 0.01 10.63 -1.87
CA SER A 130 -0.50 9.70 -0.84
C SER A 130 -2.02 9.71 -0.77
N VAL A 131 -2.58 8.56 -0.36
CA VAL A 131 -4.01 8.39 -0.11
C VAL A 131 -4.19 7.89 1.32
N LEU A 132 -5.08 8.55 2.06
CA LEU A 132 -5.45 8.21 3.42
C LEU A 132 -6.83 7.57 3.43
N THR A 133 -7.00 6.54 4.26
CA THR A 133 -8.28 5.90 4.54
C THR A 133 -8.39 5.63 6.03
N ASP A 134 -9.51 6.03 6.63
CA ASP A 134 -9.81 5.72 8.02
C ASP A 134 -10.50 4.36 8.10
N VAL A 135 -10.03 3.51 9.01
CA VAL A 135 -10.60 2.20 9.29
C VAL A 135 -10.96 2.13 10.76
N THR A 136 -12.20 1.77 11.06
CA THR A 136 -12.67 1.58 12.44
C THR A 136 -12.89 0.12 12.72
N PHE A 137 -12.26 -0.38 13.78
CA PHE A 137 -12.51 -1.72 14.30
C PHE A 137 -13.55 -1.72 15.43
N LYS A 138 -14.36 -2.78 15.49
CA LYS A 138 -15.08 -3.13 16.71
C LYS A 138 -14.07 -3.48 17.82
N THR A 139 -14.53 -3.58 19.06
CA THR A 139 -13.75 -4.23 20.11
C THR A 139 -13.56 -5.71 19.73
N LEU A 140 -12.29 -6.12 19.55
CA LEU A 140 -11.90 -7.49 19.27
C LEU A 140 -11.63 -8.23 20.58
N SER A 141 -12.03 -9.49 20.67
CA SER A 141 -11.65 -10.32 21.81
C SER A 141 -10.23 -10.88 21.63
N ASP A 142 -9.61 -11.29 22.74
CA ASP A 142 -8.29 -11.96 22.68
C ASP A 142 -8.33 -13.25 21.87
N ASP A 143 -9.43 -14.01 21.93
CA ASP A 143 -9.61 -15.23 21.14
C ASP A 143 -9.67 -14.92 19.63
N GLU A 144 -10.36 -13.86 19.22
CA GLU A 144 -10.42 -13.43 17.83
C GLU A 144 -9.03 -12.99 17.32
N ILE A 145 -8.29 -12.23 18.11
CA ILE A 145 -6.94 -11.80 17.80
C ILE A 145 -6.01 -13.00 17.65
N HIS A 146 -6.00 -13.89 18.65
CA HIS A 146 -5.14 -15.08 18.63
C HIS A 146 -5.47 -16.01 17.46
N TYR A 147 -6.78 -16.25 17.22
CA TYR A 147 -7.22 -17.04 16.07
C TYR A 147 -6.69 -16.48 14.76
N TYR A 148 -6.86 -15.17 14.55
CA TYR A 148 -6.41 -14.53 13.30
C TYR A 148 -4.89 -14.60 13.13
N VAL A 149 -4.12 -14.23 14.16
CA VAL A 149 -2.65 -14.22 14.07
C VAL A 149 -2.11 -15.64 13.81
N THR A 150 -2.64 -16.65 14.48
CA THR A 150 -2.19 -18.04 14.33
C THR A 150 -2.51 -18.61 12.94
N HIS A 151 -3.72 -18.35 12.41
CA HIS A 151 -4.19 -18.99 11.18
C HIS A 151 -3.81 -18.21 9.92
N TYR A 152 -3.77 -16.86 9.99
CA TYR A 152 -3.52 -16.00 8.85
C TYR A 152 -2.09 -15.47 8.77
N ARG A 153 -1.34 -15.54 9.88
CA ARG A 153 0.07 -15.17 9.95
C ARG A 153 0.39 -13.82 9.28
N PRO A 154 -0.16 -12.70 9.79
CA PRO A 154 -0.15 -11.41 9.10
C PRO A 154 1.20 -10.67 9.17
N PHE A 155 2.33 -11.41 9.16
CA PHE A 155 3.68 -10.86 9.37
C PHE A 155 4.22 -10.04 8.20
N ASP A 156 3.55 -10.10 7.06
CA ASP A 156 3.85 -9.31 5.86
C ASP A 156 3.06 -7.99 5.76
N LYS A 157 2.24 -7.66 6.78
CA LYS A 157 1.27 -6.57 6.73
C LYS A 157 1.52 -5.51 7.80
N ALA A 158 1.52 -4.23 7.39
CA ALA A 158 1.51 -3.11 8.34
C ALA A 158 0.26 -3.17 9.23
N GLY A 159 0.44 -2.91 10.53
CA GLY A 159 -0.65 -3.02 11.53
C GLY A 159 -1.16 -4.43 11.77
N SER A 160 -0.48 -5.46 11.25
CA SER A 160 -0.78 -6.87 11.46
C SER A 160 -2.15 -7.31 10.97
N TYR A 161 -2.73 -6.71 9.93
CA TYR A 161 -4.00 -7.18 9.38
C TYR A 161 -4.13 -6.97 7.88
N GLY A 162 -4.96 -7.81 7.25
CA GLY A 162 -5.45 -7.60 5.89
C GLY A 162 -6.96 -7.37 5.90
N ILE A 163 -7.42 -6.22 5.39
CA ILE A 163 -8.85 -5.90 5.38
C ILE A 163 -9.69 -6.90 4.55
N GLN A 164 -9.08 -7.55 3.57
CA GLN A 164 -9.69 -8.57 2.72
C GLN A 164 -9.72 -9.97 3.37
N GLU A 165 -9.13 -10.13 4.56
CA GLU A 165 -9.04 -11.38 5.30
C GLU A 165 -10.13 -11.46 6.37
N TRP A 166 -10.24 -12.59 7.04
CA TRP A 166 -11.26 -12.86 8.06
C TRP A 166 -11.42 -11.73 9.09
N ILE A 167 -10.30 -11.15 9.57
CA ILE A 167 -10.32 -10.05 10.55
C ILE A 167 -11.03 -8.81 10.00
N GLY A 168 -10.94 -8.55 8.71
CA GLY A 168 -11.67 -7.47 8.05
C GLY A 168 -13.17 -7.72 8.02
N TYR A 169 -13.60 -8.97 7.76
CA TYR A 169 -15.02 -9.34 7.75
C TYR A 169 -15.67 -9.19 9.12
N ILE A 170 -14.98 -9.60 10.19
CA ILE A 170 -15.61 -9.62 11.53
C ILE A 170 -15.33 -8.36 12.34
N GLY A 171 -14.28 -7.62 12.00
CA GLY A 171 -13.72 -6.55 12.83
C GLY A 171 -14.00 -5.14 12.32
N VAL A 172 -14.03 -4.91 11.00
CA VAL A 172 -14.22 -3.57 10.44
C VAL A 172 -15.68 -3.15 10.52
N THR A 173 -15.95 -2.04 11.21
CA THR A 173 -17.30 -1.47 11.37
C THR A 173 -17.53 -0.23 10.51
N ALA A 174 -16.46 0.48 10.14
CA ALA A 174 -16.54 1.62 9.23
C ALA A 174 -15.24 1.78 8.42
N LEU A 175 -15.38 2.33 7.23
CA LEU A 175 -14.30 2.70 6.35
C LEU A 175 -14.64 4.02 5.67
N HIS A 176 -13.78 5.03 5.84
CA HIS A 176 -13.90 6.32 5.17
C HIS A 176 -12.69 6.53 4.23
N GLY A 177 -12.92 6.33 2.94
CA GLY A 177 -11.87 6.40 1.90
C GLY A 177 -11.94 5.22 0.94
N SER A 178 -10.78 4.73 0.53
CA SER A 178 -10.68 3.65 -0.45
C SER A 178 -10.32 2.31 0.20
N TYR A 179 -11.14 1.30 0.00
CA TYR A 179 -10.87 -0.09 0.38
C TYR A 179 -9.55 -0.59 -0.26
N PHE A 180 -9.34 -0.27 -1.53
CA PHE A 180 -8.13 -0.68 -2.25
C PHE A 180 -6.87 0.01 -1.74
N ASN A 181 -7.01 1.24 -1.21
CA ASN A 181 -5.91 1.90 -0.50
C ASN A 181 -5.48 1.10 0.74
N VAL A 182 -6.44 0.59 1.52
CA VAL A 182 -6.16 -0.25 2.70
C VAL A 182 -5.50 -1.57 2.31
N MET A 183 -5.86 -2.16 1.18
CA MET A 183 -5.19 -3.33 0.63
C MET A 183 -3.73 -3.05 0.17
N GLY A 184 -3.35 -1.77 0.02
CA GLY A 184 -1.99 -1.32 -0.23
C GLY A 184 -1.71 -0.73 -1.61
N LEU A 185 -2.75 -0.45 -2.44
CA LEU A 185 -2.59 0.25 -3.71
C LEU A 185 -3.86 1.02 -4.09
N PRO A 186 -3.85 2.36 -4.05
CA PRO A 186 -5.02 3.19 -4.38
C PRO A 186 -5.24 3.27 -5.90
N VAL A 187 -5.74 2.19 -6.48
CA VAL A 187 -5.83 1.98 -7.94
C VAL A 187 -6.64 3.05 -8.66
N GLN A 188 -7.70 3.59 -8.04
CA GLN A 188 -8.48 4.67 -8.64
C GLN A 188 -7.61 5.93 -8.86
N ARG A 189 -6.80 6.32 -7.86
CA ARG A 189 -5.89 7.47 -7.97
C ARG A 189 -4.74 7.20 -8.94
N ILE A 190 -4.23 5.96 -8.99
CA ILE A 190 -3.23 5.55 -9.97
C ILE A 190 -3.81 5.65 -11.38
N TYR A 191 -5.03 5.18 -11.60
CA TYR A 191 -5.70 5.27 -12.89
C TYR A 191 -5.81 6.73 -13.38
N GLU A 192 -6.26 7.64 -12.52
CA GLU A 192 -6.33 9.08 -12.84
C GLU A 192 -4.95 9.67 -13.14
N ALA A 193 -3.95 9.35 -12.31
CA ALA A 193 -2.59 9.84 -12.52
C ALA A 193 -2.01 9.35 -13.85
N LEU A 194 -2.18 8.09 -14.20
CA LEU A 194 -1.71 7.52 -15.47
C LEU A 194 -2.37 8.16 -16.71
N ARG A 195 -3.60 8.63 -16.60
CA ARG A 195 -4.29 9.33 -17.71
C ARG A 195 -3.66 10.68 -18.04
N THR A 196 -3.00 11.30 -17.09
CA THR A 196 -2.39 12.65 -17.23
C THR A 196 -0.86 12.61 -17.24
N PHE A 197 -0.28 11.41 -17.08
CA PHE A 197 1.16 11.18 -17.01
C PHE A 197 1.88 11.12 -18.38
#